data_4ee667135b35617627eee5d959eaa9c3
#
_entry.id   4ee667135b35617627eee5d959eaa9c3
#
_cell.length_a   1.000
_cell.length_b   1.000
_cell.length_c   1.000
_cell.angle_alpha   90.00
_cell.angle_beta   90.00
_cell.angle_gamma   90.00
#
_symmetry.space_group_name_H-M   'P 1'
#
loop_
_entity.id
_entity.type
_entity.pdbx_description
1 polymer ?
#
loop_
_entity_poly.entity_id
_entity_poly.type
_entity_poly.pdbx_seq_one_letter_code
_entity_poly.pdbx_strand_id
1 'polypeptide(L)'
;MESDAAESPRDAYWRMLEEGRFRFQRCANCRHAWLPPREDCPSCWSPQWRWEDAGGGGKLVSWVVFHTAFDEAFESRLPYNVAVVELNEGPRLITNVVNLPGSDEDPTDRPVSLMIEVDRGKSLPRFKLA
;
A
#
# COMPACT_ATOMS: atom_id res chain seq x y z
N MET A 1 22.21 -19.43 -6.26
CA MET A 1 21.63 -19.18 -6.21
C MET A 1 20.79 -19.03 -6.64
N GLU A 2 21.03 -19.00 -6.84
CA GLU A 2 20.31 -18.75 -6.98
C GLU A 2 19.36 -18.49 -7.20
N SER A 3 19.39 -18.69 -7.39
CA SER A 3 18.30 -18.53 -7.68
C SER A 3 17.52 -17.89 -7.14
N ASP A 4 17.72 -18.08 -6.29
CA ASP A 4 17.13 -17.30 -5.66
C ASP A 4 16.99 -16.01 -5.99
N ALA A 5 17.66 -15.58 -6.17
CA ALA A 5 17.65 -14.34 -6.84
C ALA A 5 16.49 -14.22 -7.80
N ALA A 6 15.74 -15.29 -7.94
CA ALA A 6 14.59 -15.29 -8.82
C ALA A 6 13.37 -14.55 -8.29
N GLU A 7 13.37 -14.18 -7.00
CA GLU A 7 12.24 -13.48 -6.43
C GLU A 7 12.19 -12.02 -6.90
N SER A 8 11.11 -11.62 -7.57
CA SER A 8 10.94 -10.25 -8.00
C SER A 8 10.62 -9.35 -6.79
N PRO A 9 10.83 -8.02 -6.91
CA PRO A 9 10.41 -7.11 -5.84
C PRO A 9 8.93 -7.25 -5.51
N ARG A 10 8.09 -7.47 -6.51
CA ARG A 10 6.67 -7.68 -6.31
C ARG A 10 6.40 -8.91 -5.45
N ASP A 11 7.03 -10.03 -5.77
CA ASP A 11 6.84 -11.26 -5.02
C ASP A 11 7.39 -11.14 -3.60
N ALA A 12 8.53 -10.47 -3.46
CA ALA A 12 9.11 -10.21 -2.14
C ALA A 12 8.18 -9.37 -1.27
N TYR A 13 7.56 -8.35 -1.86
CA TYR A 13 6.62 -7.48 -1.17
C TYR A 13 5.45 -8.28 -0.59
N TRP A 14 4.82 -9.13 -1.42
CA TRP A 14 3.69 -9.94 -0.96
C TRP A 14 4.10 -10.99 0.06
N ARG A 15 5.28 -11.57 -0.10
CA ARG A 15 5.80 -12.53 0.88
C ARG A 15 6.01 -11.86 2.24
N MET A 16 6.58 -10.66 2.25
CA MET A 16 6.81 -9.92 3.49
C MET A 16 5.49 -9.59 4.19
N LEU A 17 4.45 -9.23 3.43
CA LEU A 17 3.14 -8.97 4.01
C LEU A 17 2.56 -10.21 4.69
N GLU A 18 2.77 -11.40 4.11
CA GLU A 18 2.34 -12.65 4.74
C GLU A 18 3.06 -12.88 6.06
N GLU A 19 4.27 -12.35 6.20
CA GLU A 19 5.06 -12.44 7.42
C GLU A 19 4.73 -11.32 8.42
N GLY A 20 3.76 -10.48 8.09
CA GLY A 20 3.39 -9.36 8.94
C GLY A 20 4.31 -8.16 8.82
N ARG A 21 5.06 -8.06 7.73
CA ARG A 21 6.05 -7.00 7.53
C ARG A 21 5.62 -6.11 6.37
N PHE A 22 5.53 -4.83 6.63
CA PHE A 22 5.21 -3.83 5.60
C PHE A 22 6.44 -2.98 5.33
N ARG A 23 6.94 -3.06 4.11
CA ARG A 23 8.17 -2.39 3.70
C ARG A 23 8.00 -1.64 2.39
N PHE A 24 8.83 -0.63 2.22
CA PHE A 24 8.91 0.12 0.97
C PHE A 24 10.35 0.08 0.47
N GLN A 25 10.56 0.54 -0.76
CA GLN A 25 11.88 0.56 -1.37
C GLN A 25 12.48 1.96 -1.27
N ARG A 26 13.79 2.02 -0.99
CA ARG A 26 14.53 3.29 -0.95
C ARG A 26 15.75 3.16 -1.83
N CYS A 27 15.93 4.13 -2.73
CA CYS A 27 17.09 4.18 -3.61
C CYS A 27 18.36 4.49 -2.82
N ALA A 28 19.41 3.71 -3.05
CA ALA A 28 20.70 3.95 -2.42
C ALA A 28 21.42 5.14 -3.06
N ASN A 29 21.04 5.51 -4.28
CA ASN A 29 21.69 6.57 -5.03
C ASN A 29 21.06 7.94 -4.76
N CYS A 30 19.74 8.09 -4.97
CA CYS A 30 19.08 9.39 -4.83
C CYS A 30 18.19 9.50 -3.58
N ARG A 31 18.07 8.43 -2.80
CA ARG A 31 17.29 8.39 -1.57
C ARG A 31 15.78 8.45 -1.76
N HIS A 32 15.30 8.40 -3.00
CA HIS A 32 13.86 8.36 -3.25
C HIS A 32 13.25 7.09 -2.67
N ALA A 33 12.07 7.23 -2.07
CA ALA A 33 11.32 6.10 -1.53
C ALA A 33 10.07 5.91 -2.36
N TRP A 34 9.69 4.63 -2.61
CA TRP A 34 8.54 4.36 -3.46
C TRP A 34 7.81 3.07 -3.12
N LEU A 35 6.56 3.05 -3.54
CA LEU A 35 5.67 1.91 -3.73
C LEU A 35 4.78 2.28 -4.91
N PRO A 36 4.28 1.36 -5.69
CA PRO A 36 4.40 -0.11 -5.58
C PRO A 36 5.80 -0.60 -5.92
N PRO A 37 6.09 -1.88 -5.66
CA PRO A 37 7.42 -2.44 -5.90
C PRO A 37 7.87 -2.33 -7.35
N ARG A 38 9.13 -1.96 -7.55
CA ARG A 38 9.75 -1.83 -8.87
C ARG A 38 11.17 -2.33 -8.82
N GLU A 39 11.71 -2.71 -9.97
CA GLU A 39 13.08 -3.20 -10.03
C GLU A 39 14.10 -2.07 -10.03
N ASP A 40 13.72 -0.90 -10.51
CA ASP A 40 14.59 0.27 -10.57
C ASP A 40 13.91 1.47 -9.95
N CYS A 41 14.72 2.40 -9.44
CA CYS A 41 14.21 3.63 -8.87
C CYS A 41 13.41 4.43 -9.93
N PRO A 42 12.16 4.79 -9.65
CA PRO A 42 11.38 5.56 -10.63
C PRO A 42 11.86 7.00 -10.80
N SER A 43 12.73 7.48 -9.92
CA SER A 43 13.28 8.84 -10.01
C SER A 43 14.58 8.91 -10.77
N CYS A 44 15.54 8.02 -10.47
CA CYS A 44 16.87 8.09 -11.11
C CYS A 44 17.26 6.82 -11.88
N TRP A 45 16.38 5.81 -11.91
CA TRP A 45 16.56 4.55 -12.65
C TRP A 45 17.68 3.67 -12.11
N SER A 46 18.25 3.97 -10.95
CA SER A 46 19.26 3.11 -10.35
C SER A 46 18.67 1.77 -9.93
N PRO A 47 19.37 0.65 -10.17
CA PRO A 47 18.95 -0.65 -9.65
C PRO A 47 19.42 -0.89 -8.22
N GLN A 48 20.12 0.09 -7.62
CA GLN A 48 20.67 -0.03 -6.26
C GLN A 48 19.67 0.54 -5.26
N TRP A 49 18.93 -0.35 -4.59
CA TRP A 49 17.94 0.06 -3.60
C TRP A 49 17.84 -1.02 -2.52
N ARG A 50 17.17 -0.68 -1.44
CA ARG A 50 16.94 -1.62 -0.34
C ARG A 50 15.52 -1.51 0.17
N TRP A 51 15.09 -2.55 0.87
CA TRP A 51 13.82 -2.52 1.58
C TRP A 51 14.01 -1.84 2.93
N GLU A 52 13.05 -1.03 3.33
CA GLU A 52 13.01 -0.41 4.65
C GLU A 52 11.66 -0.66 5.29
N ASP A 53 11.65 -0.86 6.60
CA ASP A 53 10.41 -1.05 7.33
C ASP A 53 9.64 0.26 7.36
N ALA A 54 8.33 0.20 7.08
CA ALA A 54 7.43 1.33 7.22
C ALA A 54 6.89 1.36 8.64
N GLY A 55 6.74 2.56 9.17
CA GLY A 55 6.18 2.73 10.51
C GLY A 55 4.70 2.46 10.61
N GLY A 56 4.01 2.42 9.47
CA GLY A 56 2.59 2.14 9.43
C GLY A 56 1.69 3.38 9.51
N GLY A 57 2.26 4.55 9.71
CA GLY A 57 1.51 5.79 9.77
C GLY A 57 1.52 6.53 8.43
N GLY A 58 0.47 7.31 8.20
CA GLY A 58 0.36 8.11 7.00
C GLY A 58 -0.85 9.02 7.07
N LYS A 59 -1.23 9.55 5.92
CA LYS A 59 -2.43 10.38 5.83
C LYS A 59 -3.24 10.02 4.59
N LEU A 60 -4.54 10.24 4.67
CA LEU A 60 -5.44 10.02 3.55
C LEU A 60 -5.33 11.18 2.58
N VAL A 61 -4.95 10.89 1.34
CA VAL A 61 -4.78 11.92 0.31
C VAL A 61 -6.05 12.10 -0.50
N SER A 62 -6.60 10.99 -0.99
CA SER A 62 -7.82 11.02 -1.78
C SER A 62 -8.52 9.67 -1.71
N TRP A 63 -9.78 9.64 -2.11
CA TRP A 63 -10.54 8.38 -2.10
C TRP A 63 -11.73 8.46 -3.06
N VAL A 64 -12.20 7.27 -3.44
CA VAL A 64 -13.41 7.10 -4.23
C VAL A 64 -14.22 6.00 -3.56
N VAL A 65 -15.53 6.17 -3.49
CA VAL A 65 -16.43 5.14 -2.98
C VAL A 65 -17.24 4.59 -4.14
N PHE A 66 -17.18 3.28 -4.31
CA PHE A 66 -17.94 2.58 -5.35
C PHE A 66 -19.23 2.01 -4.75
N HIS A 67 -20.36 2.29 -5.39
CA HIS A 67 -21.66 1.77 -4.99
C HIS A 67 -22.16 0.70 -5.96
N THR A 68 -21.44 0.51 -7.07
CA THR A 68 -21.76 -0.48 -8.09
C THR A 68 -20.52 -1.30 -8.37
N ALA A 69 -20.65 -2.62 -8.43
CA ALA A 69 -19.53 -3.50 -8.71
C ALA A 69 -19.43 -3.74 -10.22
N PHE A 70 -18.20 -3.68 -10.73
CA PHE A 70 -17.92 -4.05 -12.12
C PHE A 70 -17.71 -5.55 -12.27
N ASP A 71 -17.50 -6.24 -11.17
CA ASP A 71 -17.24 -7.68 -11.13
C ASP A 71 -18.11 -8.27 -10.01
N GLU A 72 -18.81 -9.36 -10.30
CA GLU A 72 -19.66 -10.02 -9.31
C GLU A 72 -18.92 -10.35 -8.02
N ALA A 73 -17.61 -10.60 -8.11
CA ALA A 73 -16.80 -10.88 -6.94
C ALA A 73 -16.81 -9.76 -5.91
N PHE A 74 -17.14 -8.53 -6.31
CA PHE A 74 -17.16 -7.37 -5.41
C PHE A 74 -18.55 -6.95 -4.96
N GLU A 75 -19.60 -7.61 -5.44
CA GLU A 75 -20.96 -7.22 -5.05
C GLU A 75 -21.19 -7.28 -3.54
N SER A 76 -20.65 -8.30 -2.88
CA SER A 76 -20.81 -8.46 -1.44
C SER A 76 -19.99 -7.45 -0.63
N ARG A 77 -19.15 -6.67 -1.29
CA ARG A 77 -18.27 -5.68 -0.65
C ARG A 77 -18.78 -4.26 -0.79
N LEU A 78 -19.89 -4.08 -1.48
CA LEU A 78 -20.45 -2.74 -1.71
C LEU A 78 -21.11 -2.18 -0.46
N PRO A 79 -20.96 -0.87 -0.21
CA PRO A 79 -20.05 0.02 -0.92
C PRO A 79 -18.60 -0.25 -0.50
N TYR A 80 -17.67 -0.09 -1.43
CA TYR A 80 -16.27 -0.19 -1.09
C TYR A 80 -15.50 1.03 -1.59
N ASN A 81 -14.36 1.31 -0.98
CA ASN A 81 -13.56 2.47 -1.36
C ASN A 81 -12.21 2.05 -1.92
N VAL A 82 -11.66 2.95 -2.72
CA VAL A 82 -10.27 2.90 -3.15
C VAL A 82 -9.65 4.21 -2.72
N ALA A 83 -8.57 4.15 -1.97
CA ALA A 83 -7.97 5.32 -1.35
C ALA A 83 -6.49 5.42 -1.72
N VAL A 84 -6.00 6.65 -1.77
CA VAL A 84 -4.57 6.92 -1.86
C VAL A 84 -4.10 7.40 -0.50
N VAL A 85 -3.13 6.71 0.06
CA VAL A 85 -2.52 7.02 1.35
C VAL A 85 -1.08 7.41 1.11
N GLU A 86 -0.63 8.50 1.74
CA GLU A 86 0.77 8.88 1.72
C GLU A 86 1.39 8.47 3.06
N LEU A 87 2.38 7.59 3.00
CA LEU A 87 3.08 7.15 4.20
C LEU A 87 3.94 8.30 4.75
N ASN A 88 4.17 8.28 6.06
CA ASN A 88 5.03 9.27 6.69
C ASN A 88 6.43 9.29 6.08
N GLU A 89 6.86 8.16 5.53
CA GLU A 89 8.18 8.02 4.89
C GLU A 89 8.22 8.54 3.46
N GLY A 90 7.07 8.91 2.89
CA GLY A 90 6.98 9.52 1.58
C GLY A 90 6.22 8.77 0.51
N PRO A 91 6.34 7.45 0.40
CA PRO A 91 5.62 6.71 -0.66
C PRO A 91 4.11 6.85 -0.55
N ARG A 92 3.46 6.86 -1.70
CA ARG A 92 2.00 6.80 -1.77
C ARG A 92 1.59 5.44 -2.29
N LEU A 93 0.49 4.92 -1.79
CA LEU A 93 -0.02 3.65 -2.29
C LEU A 93 -1.53 3.69 -2.40
N ILE A 94 -2.04 2.82 -3.27
CA ILE A 94 -3.48 2.64 -3.46
C ILE A 94 -3.91 1.51 -2.55
N THR A 95 -4.92 1.76 -1.72
CA THR A 95 -5.34 0.84 -0.69
C THR A 95 -6.83 1.04 -0.38
N ASN A 96 -7.27 0.54 0.76
CA ASN A 96 -8.62 0.75 1.28
C ASN A 96 -8.53 1.30 2.69
N VAL A 97 -9.47 2.18 3.04
CA VAL A 97 -9.63 2.67 4.41
C VAL A 97 -10.87 1.98 4.97
N VAL A 98 -10.68 1.16 6.01
CA VAL A 98 -11.75 0.29 6.50
C VAL A 98 -12.85 1.02 7.26
N ASN A 99 -12.58 2.21 7.77
CA ASN A 99 -13.57 2.98 8.53
C ASN A 99 -13.77 4.38 7.98
N LEU A 100 -13.84 4.49 6.66
CA LEU A 100 -14.08 5.77 6.00
C LEU A 100 -15.44 6.31 6.45
N PRO A 101 -15.52 7.60 6.88
CA PRO A 101 -16.78 8.15 7.34
C PRO A 101 -17.76 8.38 6.20
N GLY A 102 -19.00 8.68 6.55
CA GLY A 102 -20.02 9.02 5.59
C GLY A 102 -19.77 10.38 4.94
N SER A 103 -20.67 10.76 4.05
CA SER A 103 -20.49 11.94 3.20
C SER A 103 -20.53 13.28 3.95
N ASP A 104 -20.91 13.29 5.22
CA ASP A 104 -21.01 14.50 6.01
C ASP A 104 -19.70 14.91 6.69
N GLU A 105 -18.65 14.11 6.51
CA GLU A 105 -17.32 14.44 7.02
C GLU A 105 -16.30 14.39 5.90
N ASP A 106 -15.29 15.25 6.01
CA ASP A 106 -14.18 15.29 5.06
C ASP A 106 -12.93 14.74 5.73
N PRO A 107 -12.51 13.51 5.43
CA PRO A 107 -11.34 12.91 6.05
C PRO A 107 -10.01 13.26 5.38
N THR A 108 -10.00 14.19 4.43
CA THR A 108 -8.75 14.59 3.74
C THR A 108 -7.67 14.98 4.75
N ASP A 109 -6.47 14.44 4.53
CA ASP A 109 -5.28 14.68 5.33
C ASP A 109 -5.35 14.15 6.76
N ARG A 110 -6.41 13.43 7.11
CA ARG A 110 -6.47 12.82 8.44
C ARG A 110 -5.45 11.69 8.57
N PRO A 111 -4.87 11.51 9.75
CA PRO A 111 -3.93 10.43 9.99
C PRO A 111 -4.58 9.06 9.80
N VAL A 112 -3.83 8.15 9.22
CA VAL A 112 -4.25 6.75 9.08
C VAL A 112 -3.17 5.84 9.62
N SER A 113 -3.56 4.66 10.05
CA SER A 113 -2.61 3.65 10.50
C SER A 113 -2.82 2.34 9.77
N LEU A 114 -1.71 1.65 9.53
CA LEU A 114 -1.68 0.39 8.82
C LEU A 114 -2.32 -0.73 9.63
N MET A 115 -3.05 -1.59 8.93
CA MET A 115 -3.39 -2.91 9.39
C MET A 115 -3.15 -3.88 8.24
N ILE A 116 -2.75 -5.10 8.56
CA ILE A 116 -2.59 -6.13 7.54
C ILE A 116 -3.77 -7.07 7.70
N GLU A 117 -4.56 -7.19 6.64
CA GLU A 117 -5.79 -7.98 6.67
C GLU A 117 -5.67 -9.13 5.69
N VAL A 118 -6.10 -10.31 6.11
CA VAL A 118 -6.17 -11.46 5.22
C VAL A 118 -7.52 -11.45 4.52
N ASP A 119 -7.48 -11.39 3.19
CA ASP A 119 -8.67 -11.36 2.36
C ASP A 119 -8.52 -12.39 1.26
N ARG A 120 -9.39 -13.39 1.27
CA ARG A 120 -9.36 -14.49 0.31
C ARG A 120 -8.00 -15.17 0.21
N GLY A 121 -7.36 -15.36 1.36
CA GLY A 121 -6.08 -16.04 1.44
C GLY A 121 -4.87 -15.17 1.16
N LYS A 122 -5.06 -13.87 0.92
CA LYS A 122 -3.96 -12.93 0.68
C LYS A 122 -3.87 -11.92 1.80
N SER A 123 -2.64 -11.63 2.23
CA SER A 123 -2.39 -10.58 3.21
C SER A 123 -2.25 -9.25 2.47
N LEU A 124 -3.10 -8.30 2.81
CA LEU A 124 -3.19 -7.01 2.14
C LEU A 124 -2.96 -5.87 3.13
N PRO A 125 -2.24 -4.82 2.71
CA PRO A 125 -2.15 -3.64 3.54
C PRO A 125 -3.44 -2.84 3.42
N ARG A 126 -4.04 -2.52 4.56
CA ARG A 126 -5.21 -1.67 4.63
C ARG A 126 -4.98 -0.65 5.73
N PHE A 127 -5.77 0.41 5.73
CA PHE A 127 -5.58 1.48 6.69
C PHE A 127 -6.88 1.82 7.38
N LYS A 128 -6.76 2.40 8.56
CA LYS A 128 -7.91 2.93 9.27
C LYS A 128 -7.60 4.34 9.73
N LEU A 129 -8.64 5.17 9.77
CA LEU A 129 -8.53 6.54 10.29
C LEU A 129 -8.29 6.49 11.80
N ALA A 130 -7.42 7.36 12.23
CA ALA A 130 -7.12 7.47 13.66
C ALA A 130 -8.28 8.08 14.43
#